data_bfbc54b2ce08ac7e66a623dff4745859
#
_entry.id   bfbc54b2ce08ac7e66a623dff4745859
#
_cell.length_a   1.000
_cell.length_b   1.000
_cell.length_c   1.000
_cell.angle_alpha   90.00
_cell.angle_beta   90.00
_cell.angle_gamma   90.00
#
_symmetry.space_group_name_H-M   'P 1'
#
loop_
_entity.id
_entity.type
_entity.pdbx_description
1 polymer ?
#
loop_
_entity_poly.entity_id
_entity_poly.type
_entity_poly.pdbx_seq_one_letter_code
_entity_poly.pdbx_strand_id
1 'polypeptide(L)'
;MSETAPPSMRSYGRQAFLCFHGNCSAPEAVLTLHQRFMELARDYGLTKLRNPQRVKCTLADCLGVCTGGPILVVYPEGIWYHHVDLEALERIFHQHIVGGQPVDDLVFHRLYPKSEEPAYAPDVRGDMPFHEPPNPGAPEPEDALEAEEEPYDSSIEAELASMAETPEREPPDAERHMVQATRRQAAYLRKKARANREKGLIIVNTGTGKGKTTAALGLAFRALGQNLRVGVVQFIKGAIPTGEAALVKQLNLPIEMFTLGDGFTWNTQNREQDIATARQAWEQAVALLHDPAYDMIILDELNIVLRYGYLPLETVLEALRQKRDRLHVVITGRHANPALVELADLVTEMKPVKHPYKTGIRAQKGVEF
;
A
#
# COMPACT_ATOMS: atom_id res chain seq x y z
N MET A 1 9.48 -8.19 -34.88
CA MET A 1 9.27 -7.97 -33.44
C MET A 1 7.80 -8.30 -33.19
N SER A 2 7.50 -9.44 -32.58
CA SER A 2 6.11 -9.89 -32.34
C SER A 2 5.54 -9.08 -31.18
N GLU A 3 4.51 -8.30 -31.45
CA GLU A 3 3.68 -7.70 -30.40
C GLU A 3 3.10 -8.86 -29.55
N THR A 4 3.60 -9.00 -28.34
CA THR A 4 2.97 -9.89 -27.37
C THR A 4 1.71 -9.19 -26.87
N ALA A 5 0.54 -9.74 -27.18
CA ALA A 5 -0.73 -9.25 -26.67
C ALA A 5 -0.68 -9.15 -25.12
N PRO A 6 -1.31 -8.13 -24.53
CA PRO A 6 -1.33 -7.99 -23.09
C PRO A 6 -1.95 -9.23 -22.42
N PRO A 7 -1.48 -9.62 -21.22
CA PRO A 7 -2.04 -10.76 -20.51
C PRO A 7 -3.54 -10.53 -20.26
N SER A 8 -4.39 -11.46 -20.71
CA SER A 8 -5.82 -11.41 -20.44
C SER A 8 -6.17 -12.29 -19.25
N MET A 9 -6.84 -11.70 -18.26
CA MET A 9 -7.37 -12.45 -17.12
C MET A 9 -8.77 -12.96 -17.46
N ARG A 10 -8.96 -14.28 -17.37
CA ARG A 10 -10.29 -14.88 -17.51
C ARG A 10 -11.05 -14.75 -16.19
N SER A 11 -12.36 -14.52 -16.26
CA SER A 11 -13.22 -14.40 -15.09
C SER A 11 -13.15 -15.63 -14.18
N TYR A 12 -13.23 -15.39 -12.88
CA TYR A 12 -13.46 -16.40 -11.84
C TYR A 12 -14.93 -16.34 -11.42
N GLY A 13 -15.52 -17.48 -11.11
CA GLY A 13 -16.82 -17.55 -10.46
C GLY A 13 -16.72 -17.05 -9.02
N ARG A 14 -15.81 -17.64 -8.24
CA ARG A 14 -15.53 -17.26 -6.87
C ARG A 14 -14.04 -17.34 -6.56
N GLN A 15 -13.59 -16.46 -5.68
CA GLN A 15 -12.24 -16.51 -5.13
C GLN A 15 -12.33 -16.57 -3.60
N ALA A 16 -11.70 -17.59 -3.03
CA ALA A 16 -11.58 -17.76 -1.60
C ALA A 16 -10.19 -17.34 -1.11
N PHE A 17 -10.14 -16.72 0.06
CA PHE A 17 -8.90 -16.38 0.76
C PHE A 17 -8.93 -17.08 2.12
N LEU A 18 -7.92 -17.89 2.40
CA LEU A 18 -7.77 -18.61 3.66
C LEU A 18 -6.61 -18.00 4.44
N CYS A 19 -6.88 -17.55 5.66
CA CYS A 19 -5.88 -16.93 6.54
C CYS A 19 -4.82 -17.96 6.95
N PHE A 20 -3.53 -17.71 6.62
CA PHE A 20 -2.45 -18.68 6.82
C PHE A 20 -1.48 -18.32 7.95
N HIS A 21 -1.08 -17.06 8.10
CA HIS A 21 -0.07 -16.63 9.07
C HIS A 21 -0.65 -15.95 10.32
N GLY A 22 -1.90 -16.25 10.67
CA GLY A 22 -2.53 -15.73 11.88
C GLY A 22 -2.14 -16.53 13.13
N ASN A 23 -2.17 -15.88 14.29
CA ASN A 23 -1.99 -16.55 15.59
C ASN A 23 -3.21 -17.40 16.01
N CYS A 24 -4.28 -17.41 15.21
CA CYS A 24 -5.57 -18.04 15.52
C CYS A 24 -5.69 -19.47 14.98
N SER A 25 -4.69 -19.99 14.26
CA SER A 25 -4.69 -21.36 13.73
C SER A 25 -3.28 -21.86 13.44
N ALA A 26 -3.07 -23.18 13.59
CA ALA A 26 -1.80 -23.81 13.24
C ALA A 26 -1.63 -23.82 11.71
N PRO A 27 -0.47 -23.44 11.15
CA PRO A 27 -0.23 -23.41 9.72
C PRO A 27 -0.50 -24.74 9.00
N GLU A 28 -0.20 -25.87 9.65
CA GLU A 28 -0.43 -27.20 9.10
C GLU A 28 -1.93 -27.52 8.91
N ALA A 29 -2.77 -27.08 9.85
CA ALA A 29 -4.22 -27.23 9.72
C ALA A 29 -4.75 -26.42 8.53
N VAL A 30 -4.25 -25.21 8.33
CA VAL A 30 -4.66 -24.35 7.22
C VAL A 30 -4.20 -24.91 5.87
N LEU A 31 -3.00 -25.49 5.80
CA LEU A 31 -2.53 -26.17 4.58
C LEU A 31 -3.43 -27.38 4.23
N THR A 32 -3.84 -28.14 5.21
CA THR A 32 -4.78 -29.26 5.03
C THR A 32 -6.13 -28.76 4.48
N LEU A 33 -6.66 -27.67 5.02
CA LEU A 33 -7.89 -27.04 4.52
C LEU A 33 -7.73 -26.55 3.08
N HIS A 34 -6.64 -25.90 2.76
CA HIS A 34 -6.35 -25.43 1.40
C HIS A 34 -6.25 -26.60 0.42
N GLN A 35 -5.54 -27.66 0.79
CA GLN A 35 -5.43 -28.86 -0.03
C GLN A 35 -6.82 -29.47 -0.29
N ARG A 36 -7.64 -29.61 0.76
CA ARG A 36 -8.99 -30.16 0.65
C ARG A 36 -9.90 -29.31 -0.23
N PHE A 37 -9.83 -27.98 -0.11
CA PHE A 37 -10.54 -27.04 -0.99
C PHE A 37 -10.18 -27.27 -2.47
N MET A 38 -8.90 -27.42 -2.76
CA MET A 38 -8.41 -27.60 -4.13
C MET A 38 -8.74 -29.00 -4.69
N GLU A 39 -8.87 -30.02 -3.85
CA GLU A 39 -9.38 -31.35 -4.23
C GLU A 39 -10.85 -31.26 -4.65
N LEU A 40 -11.71 -30.70 -3.78
CA LEU A 40 -13.11 -30.47 -4.09
C LEU A 40 -13.28 -29.64 -5.38
N ALA A 41 -12.51 -28.57 -5.54
CA ALA A 41 -12.57 -27.75 -6.75
C ALA A 41 -12.21 -28.52 -8.02
N ARG A 42 -11.30 -29.49 -7.95
CA ARG A 42 -10.96 -30.38 -9.06
C ARG A 42 -12.08 -31.37 -9.35
N ASP A 43 -12.65 -32.01 -8.33
CA ASP A 43 -13.72 -33.01 -8.43
C ASP A 43 -14.97 -32.40 -9.11
N TYR A 44 -15.30 -31.16 -8.78
CA TYR A 44 -16.39 -30.39 -9.41
C TYR A 44 -16.00 -29.74 -10.76
N GLY A 45 -14.78 -29.95 -11.26
CA GLY A 45 -14.31 -29.36 -12.54
C GLY A 45 -14.18 -27.84 -12.50
N LEU A 46 -14.13 -27.23 -11.32
CA LEU A 46 -14.08 -25.79 -11.10
C LEU A 46 -12.66 -25.21 -11.22
N THR A 47 -11.64 -26.05 -11.47
CA THR A 47 -10.26 -25.60 -11.70
C THR A 47 -9.95 -25.36 -13.17
N LYS A 48 -10.81 -25.83 -14.11
CA LYS A 48 -10.56 -25.77 -15.54
C LYS A 48 -10.60 -24.32 -16.04
N LEU A 49 -9.57 -23.91 -16.81
CA LEU A 49 -9.42 -22.56 -17.35
C LEU A 49 -10.58 -22.06 -18.22
N ARG A 50 -11.33 -22.99 -18.82
CA ARG A 50 -12.49 -22.67 -19.69
C ARG A 50 -13.81 -22.63 -18.90
N ASN A 51 -13.82 -23.01 -17.63
CA ASN A 51 -15.02 -22.96 -16.81
C ASN A 51 -15.25 -21.51 -16.33
N PRO A 52 -16.34 -20.82 -16.69
CA PRO A 52 -16.64 -19.46 -16.25
C PRO A 52 -16.88 -19.39 -14.72
N GLN A 53 -17.30 -20.49 -14.10
CA GLN A 53 -17.51 -20.60 -12.66
C GLN A 53 -16.28 -21.14 -11.92
N ARG A 54 -15.10 -21.13 -12.54
CA ARG A 54 -13.91 -21.61 -11.88
C ARG A 54 -13.66 -20.89 -10.56
N VAL A 55 -13.13 -21.63 -9.61
CA VAL A 55 -12.77 -21.10 -8.28
C VAL A 55 -11.27 -21.16 -8.08
N LYS A 56 -10.79 -20.30 -7.18
CA LYS A 56 -9.42 -20.28 -6.69
C LYS A 56 -9.43 -20.08 -5.19
N CYS A 57 -8.64 -20.85 -4.46
CA CYS A 57 -8.32 -20.59 -3.06
C CYS A 57 -6.89 -20.06 -2.98
N THR A 58 -6.70 -18.97 -2.28
CA THR A 58 -5.40 -18.34 -2.06
C THR A 58 -5.12 -18.31 -0.57
N LEU A 59 -3.93 -18.78 -0.18
CA LEU A 59 -3.43 -18.58 1.16
C LEU A 59 -3.05 -17.10 1.30
N ALA A 60 -3.65 -16.44 2.25
CA ALA A 60 -3.39 -15.03 2.55
C ALA A 60 -2.66 -14.91 3.89
N ASP A 61 -1.87 -13.86 4.04
CA ASP A 61 -1.36 -13.48 5.36
C ASP A 61 -2.51 -13.18 6.33
N CYS A 62 -2.19 -12.84 7.57
CA CYS A 62 -3.20 -12.55 8.59
C CYS A 62 -4.24 -11.56 8.08
N LEU A 63 -5.51 -11.97 8.06
CA LEU A 63 -6.65 -11.13 7.64
C LEU A 63 -7.11 -10.16 8.74
N GLY A 64 -6.35 -10.02 9.84
CA GLY A 64 -6.65 -9.09 10.93
C GLY A 64 -7.69 -9.57 11.92
N VAL A 65 -8.18 -10.81 11.80
CA VAL A 65 -9.12 -11.44 12.76
C VAL A 65 -8.33 -12.36 13.66
N CYS A 66 -8.04 -11.89 14.88
CA CYS A 66 -7.14 -12.60 15.80
C CYS A 66 -7.81 -13.69 16.63
N THR A 67 -9.10 -13.95 16.48
CA THR A 67 -9.88 -14.95 17.21
C THR A 67 -10.80 -15.71 16.27
N GLY A 68 -11.11 -16.97 16.62
CA GLY A 68 -12.06 -17.77 15.87
C GLY A 68 -11.56 -18.31 14.52
N GLY A 69 -10.23 -18.38 14.31
CA GLY A 69 -9.66 -18.98 13.08
C GLY A 69 -9.69 -20.50 13.06
N PRO A 70 -9.38 -21.11 11.91
CA PRO A 70 -9.09 -20.51 10.61
C PRO A 70 -10.23 -19.65 10.03
N ILE A 71 -9.86 -18.55 9.36
CA ILE A 71 -10.82 -17.64 8.69
C ILE A 71 -10.77 -17.88 7.19
N LEU A 72 -11.96 -18.01 6.58
CA LEU A 72 -12.14 -18.11 5.13
C LEU A 72 -13.01 -16.95 4.64
N VAL A 73 -12.57 -16.26 3.59
CA VAL A 73 -13.33 -15.19 2.94
C VAL A 73 -13.65 -15.61 1.52
N VAL A 74 -14.90 -15.41 1.09
CA VAL A 74 -15.36 -15.75 -0.27
C VAL A 74 -15.83 -14.50 -0.99
N TYR A 75 -15.27 -14.23 -2.16
CA TYR A 75 -15.66 -13.18 -3.09
C TYR A 75 -16.31 -13.77 -4.35
N PRO A 76 -17.25 -13.02 -5.02
CA PRO A 76 -17.56 -11.60 -4.86
C PRO A 76 -18.48 -11.24 -3.70
N GLU A 77 -19.15 -12.20 -3.06
CA GLU A 77 -20.16 -11.95 -2.03
C GLU A 77 -19.59 -11.29 -0.76
N GLY A 78 -18.27 -11.37 -0.55
CA GLY A 78 -17.62 -10.78 0.61
C GLY A 78 -18.03 -11.40 1.95
N ILE A 79 -18.25 -12.72 1.96
CA ILE A 79 -18.69 -13.48 3.14
C ILE A 79 -17.47 -13.98 3.90
N TRP A 80 -17.47 -13.74 5.21
CA TRP A 80 -16.39 -14.10 6.12
C TRP A 80 -16.85 -15.20 7.08
N TYR A 81 -16.13 -16.34 7.08
CA TYR A 81 -16.39 -17.51 7.86
C TYR A 81 -15.34 -17.70 8.97
N HIS A 82 -15.78 -18.10 10.17
CA HIS A 82 -14.91 -18.41 11.31
C HIS A 82 -14.89 -19.89 11.64
N HIS A 83 -13.91 -20.32 12.46
CA HIS A 83 -13.75 -21.70 12.92
C HIS A 83 -13.84 -22.74 11.79
N VAL A 84 -13.19 -22.44 10.67
CA VAL A 84 -13.26 -23.30 9.48
C VAL A 84 -12.37 -24.52 9.68
N ASP A 85 -12.96 -25.62 10.13
CA ASP A 85 -12.35 -26.96 10.10
C ASP A 85 -12.69 -27.68 8.78
N LEU A 86 -12.36 -28.97 8.66
CA LEU A 86 -12.62 -29.74 7.44
C LEU A 86 -14.12 -29.90 7.16
N GLU A 87 -14.92 -30.13 8.18
CA GLU A 87 -16.38 -30.29 8.05
C GLU A 87 -17.02 -28.95 7.62
N ALA A 88 -16.66 -27.87 8.29
CA ALA A 88 -17.10 -26.53 7.95
C ALA A 88 -16.68 -26.14 6.52
N LEU A 89 -15.46 -26.46 6.13
CA LEU A 89 -14.97 -26.22 4.78
C LEU A 89 -15.80 -26.95 3.71
N GLU A 90 -16.10 -28.21 3.92
CA GLU A 90 -16.94 -29.00 3.00
C GLU A 90 -18.35 -28.44 2.92
N ARG A 91 -18.97 -28.06 4.03
CA ARG A 91 -20.27 -27.37 4.05
C ARG A 91 -20.21 -26.06 3.27
N ILE A 92 -19.21 -25.22 3.51
CA ILE A 92 -19.01 -23.95 2.78
C ILE A 92 -18.81 -24.24 1.30
N PHE A 93 -18.03 -25.24 0.95
CA PHE A 93 -17.76 -25.57 -0.45
C PHE A 93 -19.04 -25.98 -1.16
N HIS A 94 -19.79 -26.92 -0.62
CA HIS A 94 -21.01 -27.41 -1.26
C HIS A 94 -22.15 -26.39 -1.28
N GLN A 95 -22.41 -25.72 -0.15
CA GLN A 95 -23.53 -24.80 -0.06
C GLN A 95 -23.23 -23.44 -0.69
N HIS A 96 -22.05 -22.87 -0.42
CA HIS A 96 -21.75 -21.52 -0.90
C HIS A 96 -20.96 -21.53 -2.21
N ILE A 97 -19.82 -22.24 -2.31
CA ILE A 97 -18.98 -22.20 -3.51
C ILE A 97 -19.72 -22.80 -4.72
N VAL A 98 -20.44 -23.90 -4.54
CA VAL A 98 -21.19 -24.59 -5.60
C VAL A 98 -22.64 -24.11 -5.65
N GLY A 99 -23.32 -24.08 -4.54
CA GLY A 99 -24.76 -23.80 -4.44
C GLY A 99 -25.14 -22.32 -4.32
N GLY A 100 -24.17 -21.43 -4.12
CA GLY A 100 -24.42 -20.00 -4.02
C GLY A 100 -25.09 -19.51 -2.74
N GLN A 101 -25.30 -20.40 -1.75
CA GLN A 101 -25.97 -20.08 -0.49
C GLN A 101 -24.97 -20.08 0.66
N PRO A 102 -24.71 -18.92 1.32
CA PRO A 102 -23.83 -18.86 2.47
C PRO A 102 -24.27 -19.80 3.62
N VAL A 103 -23.29 -20.31 4.38
CA VAL A 103 -23.50 -21.12 5.56
C VAL A 103 -23.63 -20.18 6.76
N ASP A 104 -24.86 -19.72 7.03
CA ASP A 104 -25.17 -18.60 7.94
C ASP A 104 -24.63 -18.80 9.37
N ASP A 105 -24.61 -20.01 9.88
CA ASP A 105 -24.12 -20.35 11.23
C ASP A 105 -22.60 -20.20 11.39
N LEU A 106 -21.87 -20.15 10.28
CA LEU A 106 -20.43 -19.96 10.26
C LEU A 106 -20.04 -18.53 9.86
N VAL A 107 -21.01 -17.68 9.45
CA VAL A 107 -20.74 -16.31 9.01
C VAL A 107 -20.65 -15.38 10.21
N PHE A 108 -19.54 -14.63 10.32
CA PHE A 108 -19.39 -13.59 11.32
C PHE A 108 -19.36 -12.17 10.76
N HIS A 109 -19.08 -12.04 9.43
CA HIS A 109 -19.08 -10.74 8.78
C HIS A 109 -19.48 -10.86 7.31
N ARG A 110 -20.17 -9.81 6.81
CA ARG A 110 -20.59 -9.64 5.41
C ARG A 110 -20.21 -8.25 4.96
N LEU A 111 -19.60 -8.11 3.77
CA LEU A 111 -19.32 -6.80 3.18
C LEU A 111 -20.59 -6.06 2.77
N TYR A 112 -21.63 -6.82 2.39
CA TYR A 112 -22.93 -6.27 2.00
C TYR A 112 -24.02 -6.80 2.95
N PRO A 113 -25.02 -5.97 3.30
CA PRO A 113 -26.21 -6.48 4.01
C PRO A 113 -26.88 -7.60 3.20
N LYS A 114 -27.51 -8.55 3.88
CA LYS A 114 -28.16 -9.71 3.23
C LYS A 114 -29.18 -9.33 2.14
N SER A 115 -29.75 -8.13 2.23
CA SER A 115 -30.68 -7.53 1.25
C SER A 115 -30.01 -6.89 0.04
N GLU A 116 -28.69 -6.65 0.10
CA GLU A 116 -27.89 -5.94 -0.90
C GLU A 116 -26.74 -6.81 -1.44
N GLU A 117 -26.73 -8.11 -1.13
CA GLU A 117 -25.74 -9.03 -1.68
C GLU A 117 -25.85 -8.99 -3.22
N PRO A 118 -24.75 -8.70 -3.93
CA PRO A 118 -24.78 -8.67 -5.38
C PRO A 118 -25.26 -10.03 -5.90
N ALA A 119 -26.36 -10.06 -6.61
CA ALA A 119 -26.76 -11.23 -7.34
C ALA A 119 -25.61 -11.58 -8.30
N TYR A 120 -25.03 -12.77 -8.17
CA TYR A 120 -24.02 -13.24 -9.09
C TYR A 120 -24.66 -13.37 -10.47
N ALA A 121 -24.48 -12.37 -11.30
CA ALA A 121 -24.79 -12.42 -12.72
C ALA A 121 -23.55 -12.92 -13.47
N PRO A 122 -23.61 -14.06 -14.15
CA PRO A 122 -22.51 -14.54 -14.99
C PRO A 122 -22.58 -13.79 -16.33
N ASP A 123 -22.31 -12.54 -16.38
CA ASP A 123 -21.93 -11.75 -17.55
C ASP A 123 -22.06 -10.25 -17.25
N VAL A 124 -21.07 -9.65 -16.64
CA VAL A 124 -20.96 -8.18 -16.67
C VAL A 124 -19.97 -7.80 -17.75
N ARG A 125 -20.33 -8.01 -19.00
CA ARG A 125 -19.98 -7.08 -20.06
C ARG A 125 -21.09 -6.02 -20.12
N GLY A 126 -21.24 -5.28 -19.08
CA GLY A 126 -22.14 -4.13 -19.00
C GLY A 126 -21.33 -2.87 -18.95
N ASP A 127 -21.49 -2.07 -20.00
CA ASP A 127 -21.01 -0.72 -20.17
C ASP A 127 -21.02 0.08 -18.87
N MET A 128 -19.85 0.19 -18.24
CA MET A 128 -19.62 1.34 -17.38
C MET A 128 -19.52 2.56 -18.30
N PRO A 129 -20.23 3.65 -18.03
CA PRO A 129 -20.12 4.85 -18.84
C PRO A 129 -18.67 5.32 -18.75
N PHE A 130 -17.94 5.16 -19.85
CA PHE A 130 -16.69 5.85 -20.08
C PHE A 130 -17.02 7.34 -20.11
N HIS A 131 -16.60 8.07 -19.08
CA HIS A 131 -16.47 9.50 -19.23
C HIS A 131 -15.45 9.77 -20.33
N GLU A 132 -15.86 10.55 -21.33
CA GLU A 132 -14.98 10.99 -22.42
C GLU A 132 -13.66 11.50 -21.86
N PRO A 133 -12.54 11.17 -22.52
CA PRO A 133 -11.24 11.70 -22.12
C PRO A 133 -11.26 13.24 -22.24
N PRO A 134 -10.60 13.96 -21.33
CA PRO A 134 -10.50 15.41 -21.42
C PRO A 134 -9.84 15.80 -22.75
N ASN A 135 -10.36 16.87 -23.35
CA ASN A 135 -9.99 17.52 -24.59
C ASN A 135 -8.49 17.39 -24.94
N PRO A 136 -8.12 16.87 -26.13
CA PRO A 136 -6.73 16.70 -26.57
C PRO A 136 -5.94 18.00 -26.78
N GLY A 137 -6.46 19.13 -26.36
CA GLY A 137 -5.81 20.45 -26.42
C GLY A 137 -5.43 21.06 -25.07
N ALA A 138 -5.65 20.39 -23.97
CA ALA A 138 -5.13 20.85 -22.67
C ALA A 138 -3.62 20.53 -22.60
N PRO A 139 -2.75 21.51 -22.21
CA PRO A 139 -1.33 21.23 -22.02
C PRO A 139 -1.18 20.15 -20.95
N GLU A 140 -0.49 19.08 -21.32
CA GLU A 140 -0.12 18.00 -20.38
C GLU A 140 0.69 18.62 -19.24
N PRO A 141 0.48 18.21 -17.99
CA PRO A 141 1.39 18.57 -16.93
C PRO A 141 2.74 17.90 -17.24
N GLU A 142 3.64 18.68 -17.86
CA GLU A 142 5.02 18.28 -18.01
C GLU A 142 5.59 18.08 -16.60
N ASP A 143 5.86 16.84 -16.24
CA ASP A 143 6.80 16.47 -15.19
C ASP A 143 8.24 16.81 -15.67
N ALA A 144 8.41 17.95 -16.28
CA ALA A 144 9.68 18.57 -16.60
C ALA A 144 10.20 19.27 -15.33
N LEU A 145 10.47 18.50 -14.28
CA LEU A 145 11.63 18.75 -13.50
C LEU A 145 12.79 18.51 -14.47
N GLU A 146 13.40 19.57 -14.95
CA GLU A 146 14.77 19.50 -15.39
C GLU A 146 15.53 18.82 -14.26
N ALA A 147 15.67 17.51 -14.38
CA ALA A 147 16.68 16.80 -13.64
C ALA A 147 17.97 17.49 -14.08
N GLU A 148 18.57 18.28 -13.20
CA GLU A 148 20.02 18.38 -13.25
C GLU A 148 20.44 16.93 -13.40
N GLU A 149 20.94 16.58 -14.59
CA GLU A 149 21.37 15.23 -14.93
C GLU A 149 22.52 14.91 -13.99
N GLU A 150 22.19 14.37 -12.82
CA GLU A 150 23.19 13.59 -12.11
C GLU A 150 23.56 12.45 -13.05
N PRO A 151 24.83 12.26 -13.37
CA PRO A 151 25.27 11.23 -14.28
C PRO A 151 24.71 9.90 -13.78
N TYR A 152 24.08 9.15 -14.67
CA TYR A 152 23.60 7.80 -14.42
C TYR A 152 24.69 7.00 -13.73
N ASP A 153 24.45 6.61 -12.49
CA ASP A 153 25.41 5.84 -11.70
C ASP A 153 25.49 4.41 -12.26
N SER A 154 26.47 4.20 -13.14
CA SER A 154 26.75 2.89 -13.73
C SER A 154 27.13 1.83 -12.69
N SER A 155 27.39 2.22 -11.43
CA SER A 155 27.64 1.27 -10.34
C SER A 155 26.42 0.42 -10.00
N ILE A 156 25.20 0.96 -10.26
CA ILE A 156 23.95 0.23 -10.03
C ILE A 156 23.79 -0.95 -11.01
N GLU A 157 24.22 -0.78 -12.27
CA GLU A 157 24.21 -1.90 -13.23
C GLU A 157 25.22 -2.97 -12.85
N ALA A 158 26.38 -2.58 -12.35
CA ALA A 158 27.39 -3.52 -11.84
C ALA A 158 26.89 -4.25 -10.58
N GLU A 159 26.17 -3.56 -9.70
CA GLU A 159 25.57 -4.15 -8.49
C GLU A 159 24.43 -5.11 -8.85
N LEU A 160 23.57 -4.76 -9.81
CA LEU A 160 22.51 -5.65 -10.32
C LEU A 160 23.08 -6.85 -11.09
N ALA A 161 24.13 -6.67 -11.87
CA ALA A 161 24.84 -7.76 -12.54
C ALA A 161 25.51 -8.70 -11.52
N SER A 162 26.13 -8.15 -10.47
CA SER A 162 26.70 -8.92 -9.36
C SER A 162 25.62 -9.71 -8.59
N MET A 163 24.40 -9.18 -8.47
CA MET A 163 23.28 -9.90 -7.84
C MET A 163 22.71 -11.00 -8.75
N ALA A 164 22.84 -10.89 -10.08
CA ALA A 164 22.41 -11.91 -11.03
C ALA A 164 23.40 -13.11 -11.11
N GLU A 165 24.65 -12.92 -10.74
CA GLU A 165 25.69 -13.95 -10.74
C GLU A 165 25.79 -14.75 -9.41
N THR A 166 24.82 -14.59 -8.50
CA THR A 166 24.78 -15.50 -7.34
C THR A 166 24.50 -16.92 -7.84
N PRO A 167 25.46 -17.87 -7.67
CA PRO A 167 25.24 -19.24 -8.10
C PRO A 167 23.97 -19.78 -7.44
N GLU A 168 23.14 -20.48 -8.20
CA GLU A 168 22.01 -21.24 -7.67
C GLU A 168 22.53 -22.09 -6.51
N ARG A 169 22.23 -21.65 -5.29
CA ARG A 169 22.58 -22.45 -4.12
C ARG A 169 21.69 -23.67 -4.16
N GLU A 170 22.31 -24.85 -4.19
CA GLU A 170 21.58 -26.09 -3.96
C GLU A 170 20.63 -25.90 -2.77
N PRO A 171 19.36 -26.34 -2.86
CA PRO A 171 18.43 -26.21 -1.75
C PRO A 171 19.07 -26.87 -0.52
N PRO A 172 19.15 -26.15 0.61
CA PRO A 172 19.75 -26.70 1.80
C PRO A 172 18.99 -27.96 2.20
N ASP A 173 19.72 -29.00 2.60
CA ASP A 173 19.11 -30.18 3.16
C ASP A 173 18.14 -29.79 4.30
N ALA A 174 17.03 -30.50 4.45
CA ALA A 174 15.90 -30.13 5.33
C ALA A 174 16.36 -29.87 6.78
N GLU A 175 17.37 -30.61 7.24
CA GLU A 175 17.92 -30.47 8.59
C GLU A 175 18.71 -29.15 8.75
N ARG A 176 19.53 -28.78 7.77
CA ARG A 176 20.27 -27.50 7.75
C ARG A 176 19.31 -26.31 7.66
N HIS A 177 18.24 -26.45 6.86
CA HIS A 177 17.19 -25.41 6.76
C HIS A 177 16.51 -25.20 8.11
N MET A 178 16.12 -26.29 8.80
CA MET A 178 15.46 -26.21 10.10
C MET A 178 16.37 -25.60 11.18
N VAL A 179 17.64 -25.97 11.23
CA VAL A 179 18.61 -25.39 12.16
C VAL A 179 18.82 -23.88 11.88
N GLN A 180 18.93 -23.49 10.61
CA GLN A 180 19.03 -22.06 10.25
C GLN A 180 17.76 -21.28 10.58
N ALA A 181 16.57 -21.84 10.31
CA ALA A 181 15.29 -21.23 10.65
C ALA A 181 15.16 -21.00 12.17
N THR A 182 15.50 -22.00 12.97
CA THR A 182 15.48 -21.92 14.44
C THR A 182 16.47 -20.85 14.96
N ARG A 183 17.67 -20.78 14.40
CA ARG A 183 18.66 -19.73 14.76
C ARG A 183 18.16 -18.33 14.39
N ARG A 184 17.56 -18.16 13.21
CA ARG A 184 16.96 -16.88 12.77
C ARG A 184 15.81 -16.48 13.69
N GLN A 185 14.93 -17.41 14.03
CA GLN A 185 13.81 -17.18 14.94
C GLN A 185 14.32 -16.78 16.35
N ALA A 186 15.30 -17.48 16.90
CA ALA A 186 15.89 -17.13 18.19
C ALA A 186 16.55 -15.74 18.18
N ALA A 187 17.29 -15.39 17.10
CA ALA A 187 17.87 -14.08 16.93
C ALA A 187 16.80 -12.97 16.80
N TYR A 188 15.73 -13.24 16.06
CA TYR A 188 14.57 -12.33 15.95
C TYR A 188 13.91 -12.09 17.31
N LEU A 189 13.62 -13.15 18.08
CA LEU A 189 13.00 -13.06 19.40
C LEU A 189 13.87 -12.26 20.38
N ARG A 190 15.21 -12.44 20.34
CA ARG A 190 16.16 -11.64 21.14
C ARG A 190 16.10 -10.15 20.76
N LYS A 191 16.05 -9.83 19.45
CA LYS A 191 15.91 -8.44 18.98
C LYS A 191 14.56 -7.85 19.42
N LYS A 192 13.46 -8.62 19.26
CA LYS A 192 12.11 -8.21 19.68
C LYS A 192 12.03 -7.92 21.18
N ALA A 193 12.65 -8.75 22.02
CA ALA A 193 12.68 -8.56 23.47
C ALA A 193 13.44 -7.30 23.91
N ARG A 194 14.40 -6.81 23.11
CA ARG A 194 15.10 -5.53 23.35
C ARG A 194 14.31 -4.31 22.88
N ALA A 195 13.40 -4.49 21.95
CA ALA A 195 12.56 -3.40 21.41
C ALA A 195 11.33 -3.21 22.30
N ASN A 196 11.54 -2.60 23.46
CA ASN A 196 10.50 -2.39 24.51
C ASN A 196 10.08 -0.92 24.68
N ARG A 197 10.60 0.00 23.84
CA ARG A 197 10.26 1.42 23.90
C ARG A 197 9.22 1.75 22.85
N GLU A 198 8.22 2.50 23.26
CA GLU A 198 7.19 3.04 22.38
C GLU A 198 7.35 4.56 22.29
N LYS A 199 7.40 5.07 21.06
CA LYS A 199 7.40 6.51 20.77
C LYS A 199 6.78 6.77 19.41
N GLY A 200 6.27 7.97 19.19
CA GLY A 200 5.93 8.46 17.87
C GLY A 200 7.19 8.69 17.02
N LEU A 201 7.25 8.08 15.86
CA LEU A 201 8.43 8.10 14.98
C LEU A 201 8.43 9.31 14.05
N ILE A 202 9.62 9.86 13.79
CA ILE A 202 9.87 10.76 12.66
C ILE A 202 10.42 9.90 11.51
N ILE A 203 9.68 9.85 10.42
CA ILE A 203 9.96 9.01 9.25
C ILE A 203 10.22 9.92 8.05
N VAL A 204 11.34 9.73 7.35
CA VAL A 204 11.71 10.52 6.19
C VAL A 204 11.81 9.60 4.96
N ASN A 205 10.97 9.86 3.96
CA ASN A 205 11.06 9.24 2.64
C ASN A 205 11.70 10.24 1.67
N THR A 206 12.92 9.99 1.22
CA THR A 206 13.70 10.90 0.37
C THR A 206 14.22 10.20 -0.88
N GLY A 207 15.12 10.84 -1.61
CA GLY A 207 15.72 10.34 -2.84
C GLY A 207 15.01 10.78 -4.11
N THR A 208 15.67 10.55 -5.25
CA THR A 208 15.21 10.98 -6.59
C THR A 208 14.19 10.01 -7.21
N GLY A 209 14.08 8.78 -6.69
CA GLY A 209 13.13 7.76 -7.16
C GLY A 209 11.67 8.05 -6.78
N LYS A 210 10.74 7.42 -7.50
CA LYS A 210 9.30 7.48 -7.24
C LYS A 210 8.90 6.64 -6.02
N GLY A 211 7.71 6.92 -5.48
CA GLY A 211 7.10 6.13 -4.41
C GLY A 211 7.11 6.79 -3.02
N LYS A 212 7.75 7.96 -2.84
CA LYS A 212 7.82 8.65 -1.54
C LYS A 212 6.45 8.95 -0.93
N THR A 213 5.60 9.66 -1.68
CA THR A 213 4.21 9.97 -1.30
C THR A 213 3.38 8.69 -1.18
N THR A 214 3.53 7.74 -2.13
CA THR A 214 2.84 6.45 -2.11
C THR A 214 3.16 5.65 -0.84
N ALA A 215 4.43 5.61 -0.43
CA ALA A 215 4.83 4.97 0.82
C ALA A 215 4.25 5.68 2.06
N ALA A 216 4.24 7.02 2.07
CA ALA A 216 3.65 7.81 3.16
C ALA A 216 2.14 7.55 3.28
N LEU A 217 1.41 7.56 2.16
CA LEU A 217 -0.01 7.26 2.14
C LEU A 217 -0.30 5.79 2.46
N GLY A 218 0.58 4.86 2.09
CA GLY A 218 0.53 3.47 2.55
C GLY A 218 0.60 3.35 4.07
N LEU A 219 1.41 4.19 4.75
CA LEU A 219 1.42 4.30 6.22
C LEU A 219 0.11 4.88 6.75
N ALA A 220 -0.48 5.89 6.07
CA ALA A 220 -1.79 6.41 6.43
C ALA A 220 -2.87 5.32 6.42
N PHE A 221 -2.97 4.55 5.35
CA PHE A 221 -3.93 3.44 5.27
C PHE A 221 -3.69 2.38 6.35
N ARG A 222 -2.42 2.08 6.66
CA ARG A 222 -2.08 1.17 7.77
C ARG A 222 -2.52 1.73 9.12
N ALA A 223 -2.32 3.04 9.37
CA ALA A 223 -2.76 3.73 10.58
C ALA A 223 -4.28 3.69 10.73
N LEU A 224 -5.02 3.97 9.64
CA LEU A 224 -6.48 3.85 9.62
C LEU A 224 -6.96 2.45 9.98
N GLY A 225 -6.30 1.40 9.47
CA GLY A 225 -6.58 0.01 9.82
C GLY A 225 -6.36 -0.31 11.30
N GLN A 226 -5.70 0.56 12.06
CA GLN A 226 -5.54 0.53 13.51
C GLN A 226 -6.42 1.57 14.23
N ASN A 227 -7.41 2.16 13.55
CA ASN A 227 -8.29 3.21 14.05
C ASN A 227 -7.54 4.49 14.48
N LEU A 228 -6.38 4.75 13.91
CA LEU A 228 -5.62 5.98 14.14
C LEU A 228 -6.08 7.07 13.19
N ARG A 229 -6.08 8.32 13.66
CA ARG A 229 -6.45 9.50 12.87
C ARG A 229 -5.22 10.11 12.20
N VAL A 230 -5.36 10.44 10.91
CA VAL A 230 -4.26 10.92 10.08
C VAL A 230 -4.56 12.30 9.51
N GLY A 231 -3.61 13.22 9.62
CA GLY A 231 -3.59 14.50 8.93
C GLY A 231 -2.51 14.51 7.83
N VAL A 232 -2.82 15.09 6.67
CA VAL A 232 -1.88 15.22 5.54
C VAL A 232 -1.78 16.69 5.15
N VAL A 233 -0.59 17.26 5.15
CA VAL A 233 -0.31 18.61 4.63
C VAL A 233 0.57 18.48 3.39
N GLN A 234 0.07 18.95 2.25
CA GLN A 234 0.78 18.95 0.97
C GLN A 234 1.30 20.35 0.68
N PHE A 235 2.63 20.50 0.59
CA PHE A 235 3.31 21.80 0.51
C PHE A 235 3.42 22.36 -0.91
N ILE A 236 3.48 21.51 -1.93
CA ILE A 236 3.81 21.93 -3.31
C ILE A 236 2.71 21.56 -4.30
N LYS A 237 1.94 20.52 -4.03
CA LYS A 237 0.90 20.08 -4.96
C LYS A 237 -0.21 21.13 -5.01
N GLY A 238 -0.37 21.76 -6.19
CA GLY A 238 -1.55 22.57 -6.49
C GLY A 238 -2.81 21.74 -6.57
N ALA A 239 -3.91 22.34 -6.99
CA ALA A 239 -5.26 21.75 -7.07
C ALA A 239 -5.38 20.58 -8.08
N ILE A 240 -4.30 19.85 -8.38
CA ILE A 240 -4.36 18.66 -9.24
C ILE A 240 -5.01 17.55 -8.44
N PRO A 241 -6.20 17.07 -8.86
CA PRO A 241 -6.88 15.98 -8.20
C PRO A 241 -6.00 14.72 -8.25
N THR A 242 -5.62 14.21 -7.08
CA THR A 242 -4.93 12.91 -7.00
C THR A 242 -5.95 11.80 -6.76
N GLY A 243 -5.67 10.59 -7.27
CA GLY A 243 -6.52 9.43 -7.05
C GLY A 243 -6.74 9.15 -5.56
N GLU A 244 -5.72 9.37 -4.74
CA GLU A 244 -5.79 9.17 -3.29
C GLU A 244 -6.72 10.17 -2.61
N ALA A 245 -6.66 11.45 -2.97
CA ALA A 245 -7.57 12.48 -2.42
C ALA A 245 -9.03 12.20 -2.82
N ALA A 246 -9.26 11.77 -4.06
CA ALA A 246 -10.57 11.36 -4.53
C ALA A 246 -11.09 10.15 -3.73
N LEU A 247 -10.26 9.14 -3.48
CA LEU A 247 -10.62 7.96 -2.72
C LEU A 247 -10.95 8.30 -1.25
N VAL A 248 -10.13 9.12 -0.60
CA VAL A 248 -10.37 9.59 0.77
C VAL A 248 -11.74 10.24 0.89
N LYS A 249 -12.09 11.11 -0.08
CA LYS A 249 -13.39 11.77 -0.12
C LYS A 249 -14.55 10.80 -0.41
N GLN A 250 -14.36 9.91 -1.38
CA GLN A 250 -15.40 8.95 -1.80
C GLN A 250 -15.75 7.97 -0.67
N LEU A 251 -14.76 7.49 0.07
CA LEU A 251 -14.95 6.53 1.14
C LEU A 251 -15.16 7.18 2.52
N ASN A 252 -15.18 8.51 2.57
CA ASN A 252 -15.27 9.28 3.83
C ASN A 252 -14.28 8.77 4.90
N LEU A 253 -13.03 8.54 4.49
CA LEU A 253 -12.00 8.04 5.39
C LEU A 253 -11.62 9.10 6.43
N PRO A 254 -11.23 8.71 7.66
CA PRO A 254 -10.78 9.63 8.70
C PRO A 254 -9.36 10.14 8.44
N ILE A 255 -9.13 10.66 7.24
CA ILE A 255 -7.93 11.38 6.80
C ILE A 255 -8.33 12.80 6.46
N GLU A 256 -7.71 13.78 7.07
CA GLU A 256 -7.87 15.18 6.69
C GLU A 256 -6.69 15.60 5.80
N MET A 257 -7.00 16.04 4.57
CA MET A 257 -6.00 16.46 3.60
C MET A 257 -6.07 17.97 3.38
N PHE A 258 -4.96 18.65 3.65
CA PHE A 258 -4.78 20.08 3.46
C PHE A 258 -3.83 20.30 2.30
N THR A 259 -4.36 20.68 1.15
CA THR A 259 -3.60 21.03 -0.05
C THR A 259 -3.53 22.55 -0.12
N LEU A 260 -2.40 23.12 0.26
CA LEU A 260 -2.22 24.58 0.39
C LEU A 260 -1.24 25.14 -0.66
N GLY A 261 -0.61 24.28 -1.48
CA GLY A 261 0.28 24.70 -2.56
C GLY A 261 -0.47 25.19 -3.79
N ASP A 262 0.00 26.26 -4.41
CA ASP A 262 -0.53 26.80 -5.69
C ASP A 262 -0.03 26.02 -6.92
N GLY A 263 0.60 24.88 -6.74
CA GLY A 263 1.22 24.08 -7.78
C GLY A 263 2.75 24.09 -7.73
N PHE A 264 3.35 23.68 -8.83
CA PHE A 264 4.81 23.64 -8.92
C PHE A 264 5.40 25.04 -9.02
N THR A 265 6.50 25.27 -8.31
CA THR A 265 7.20 26.56 -8.21
C THR A 265 7.63 27.16 -9.56
N TRP A 266 7.84 26.33 -10.57
CA TRP A 266 8.12 26.81 -11.96
C TRP A 266 6.86 27.33 -12.68
N ASN A 267 5.65 27.01 -12.20
CA ASN A 267 4.41 27.57 -12.76
C ASN A 267 4.10 28.95 -12.17
N THR A 268 4.40 29.16 -10.90
CA THR A 268 4.09 30.42 -10.22
C THR A 268 5.05 31.53 -10.60
N GLN A 269 6.34 31.23 -10.85
CA GLN A 269 7.42 32.19 -11.13
C GLN A 269 7.45 33.36 -10.14
N ASN A 270 6.84 33.21 -8.97
CA ASN A 270 6.71 34.21 -7.91
C ASN A 270 7.18 33.64 -6.57
N ARG A 271 8.47 33.83 -6.29
CA ARG A 271 9.11 33.31 -5.08
C ARG A 271 8.47 33.82 -3.77
N GLU A 272 7.98 35.05 -3.75
CA GLU A 272 7.34 35.61 -2.55
C GLU A 272 6.02 34.93 -2.23
N GLN A 273 5.23 34.63 -3.26
CA GLN A 273 4.00 33.88 -3.14
C GLN A 273 4.28 32.44 -2.69
N ASP A 274 5.28 31.78 -3.25
CA ASP A 274 5.68 30.41 -2.85
C ASP A 274 6.08 30.36 -1.38
N ILE A 275 6.85 31.36 -0.90
CA ILE A 275 7.23 31.49 0.51
C ILE A 275 6.00 31.72 1.39
N ALA A 276 5.06 32.57 0.97
CA ALA A 276 3.83 32.83 1.74
C ALA A 276 2.97 31.56 1.87
N THR A 277 2.78 30.86 0.76
CA THR A 277 2.04 29.59 0.70
C THR A 277 2.71 28.50 1.55
N ALA A 278 4.04 28.38 1.48
CA ALA A 278 4.79 27.42 2.29
C ALA A 278 4.67 27.74 3.82
N ARG A 279 4.67 29.02 4.19
CA ARG A 279 4.44 29.43 5.59
C ARG A 279 3.05 29.11 6.06
N GLN A 280 2.03 29.37 5.26
CA GLN A 280 0.65 29.02 5.60
C GLN A 280 0.48 27.50 5.78
N ALA A 281 1.08 26.70 4.88
CA ALA A 281 1.08 25.25 5.00
C ALA A 281 1.80 24.78 6.27
N TRP A 282 2.89 25.47 6.65
CA TRP A 282 3.62 25.16 7.87
C TRP A 282 2.83 25.51 9.12
N GLU A 283 2.13 26.65 9.16
CA GLU A 283 1.24 27.02 10.27
C GLU A 283 0.16 25.94 10.48
N GLN A 284 -0.45 25.46 9.38
CA GLN A 284 -1.39 24.34 9.45
C GLN A 284 -0.72 23.06 9.97
N ALA A 285 0.49 22.74 9.51
CA ALA A 285 1.24 21.59 9.97
C ALA A 285 1.53 21.67 11.50
N VAL A 286 1.96 22.83 11.99
CA VAL A 286 2.21 23.05 13.42
C VAL A 286 0.94 22.89 14.23
N ALA A 287 -0.20 23.41 13.77
CA ALA A 287 -1.49 23.21 14.43
C ALA A 287 -1.81 21.71 14.59
N LEU A 288 -1.62 20.91 13.53
CA LEU A 288 -1.84 19.47 13.58
C LEU A 288 -0.83 18.73 14.48
N LEU A 289 0.44 19.16 14.51
CA LEU A 289 1.46 18.55 15.37
C LEU A 289 1.10 18.66 16.87
N HIS A 290 0.37 19.70 17.25
CA HIS A 290 -0.07 19.94 18.61
C HIS A 290 -1.48 19.41 18.93
N ASP A 291 -2.29 19.14 17.91
CA ASP A 291 -3.67 18.66 18.10
C ASP A 291 -3.67 17.18 18.57
N PRO A 292 -4.19 16.89 19.78
CA PRO A 292 -4.24 15.54 20.31
C PRO A 292 -5.16 14.58 19.54
N ALA A 293 -5.98 15.09 18.64
CA ALA A 293 -6.87 14.28 17.82
C ALA A 293 -6.14 13.43 16.78
N TYR A 294 -4.90 13.79 16.42
CA TYR A 294 -4.14 13.08 15.39
C TYR A 294 -3.07 12.17 16.00
N ASP A 295 -2.93 10.98 15.40
CA ASP A 295 -1.91 9.98 15.75
C ASP A 295 -0.75 9.96 14.74
N MET A 296 -1.03 10.40 13.50
CA MET A 296 -0.04 10.50 12.43
C MET A 296 -0.24 11.78 11.61
N ILE A 297 0.85 12.48 11.32
CA ILE A 297 0.86 13.61 10.38
C ILE A 297 1.81 13.31 9.23
N ILE A 298 1.35 13.54 8.01
CA ILE A 298 2.16 13.45 6.79
C ILE A 298 2.44 14.85 6.29
N LEU A 299 3.72 15.18 6.11
CA LEU A 299 4.22 16.44 5.56
C LEU A 299 4.76 16.15 4.16
N ASP A 300 3.87 16.18 3.17
CA ASP A 300 4.17 15.77 1.80
C ASP A 300 4.91 16.89 1.05
N GLU A 301 6.07 16.55 0.48
CA GLU A 301 7.02 17.43 -0.23
C GLU A 301 7.66 18.53 0.63
N LEU A 302 7.68 18.40 1.96
CA LEU A 302 8.34 19.35 2.85
C LEU A 302 9.85 19.49 2.56
N ASN A 303 10.53 18.39 2.18
CA ASN A 303 11.96 18.44 1.86
C ASN A 303 12.28 19.42 0.71
N ILE A 304 11.37 19.56 -0.26
CA ILE A 304 11.54 20.50 -1.38
C ILE A 304 11.45 21.95 -0.90
N VAL A 305 10.47 22.23 -0.05
CA VAL A 305 10.29 23.56 0.57
C VAL A 305 11.52 23.97 1.37
N LEU A 306 12.10 23.04 2.11
CA LEU A 306 13.35 23.26 2.86
C LEU A 306 14.53 23.46 1.92
N ARG A 307 14.65 22.68 0.85
CA ARG A 307 15.71 22.80 -0.16
C ARG A 307 15.72 24.19 -0.82
N TYR A 308 14.54 24.72 -1.15
CA TYR A 308 14.43 26.06 -1.77
C TYR A 308 14.51 27.21 -0.75
N GLY A 309 14.62 26.91 0.52
CA GLY A 309 14.72 27.92 1.59
C GLY A 309 13.43 28.73 1.75
N TYR A 310 12.26 28.14 1.48
CA TYR A 310 10.96 28.79 1.69
C TYR A 310 10.56 28.77 3.16
N LEU A 311 11.08 27.80 3.94
CA LEU A 311 10.99 27.73 5.38
C LEU A 311 12.39 27.66 6.01
N PRO A 312 12.62 28.31 7.17
CA PRO A 312 13.86 28.13 7.92
C PRO A 312 13.94 26.69 8.44
N LEU A 313 15.04 26.02 8.18
CA LEU A 313 15.25 24.63 8.60
C LEU A 313 15.10 24.47 10.12
N GLU A 314 15.72 25.37 10.91
CA GLU A 314 15.70 25.27 12.37
C GLU A 314 14.29 25.37 12.96
N THR A 315 13.42 26.18 12.36
CA THR A 315 12.00 26.26 12.75
C THR A 315 11.30 24.91 12.62
N VAL A 316 11.61 24.16 11.55
CA VAL A 316 11.05 22.83 11.30
C VAL A 316 11.62 21.81 12.28
N LEU A 317 12.95 21.82 12.46
CA LEU A 317 13.61 20.88 13.38
C LEU A 317 13.13 21.09 14.83
N GLU A 318 12.97 22.32 15.26
CA GLU A 318 12.47 22.65 16.59
C GLU A 318 11.06 22.11 16.83
N ALA A 319 10.13 22.36 15.89
CA ALA A 319 8.77 21.84 15.99
C ALA A 319 8.73 20.30 16.00
N LEU A 320 9.59 19.64 15.21
CA LEU A 320 9.70 18.18 15.20
C LEU A 320 10.27 17.62 16.52
N ARG A 321 11.23 18.31 17.15
CA ARG A 321 11.74 17.94 18.48
C ARG A 321 10.68 18.07 19.56
N GLN A 322 9.80 19.06 19.43
CA GLN A 322 8.72 19.37 20.38
C GLN A 322 7.41 18.61 20.09
N LYS A 323 7.36 17.80 19.03
CA LYS A 323 6.16 17.02 18.73
C LYS A 323 5.72 16.16 19.92
N ARG A 324 4.44 15.85 20.03
CA ARG A 324 3.91 14.96 21.05
C ARG A 324 4.57 13.58 21.00
N ASP A 325 4.84 12.97 22.16
CA ASP A 325 5.63 11.72 22.27
C ASP A 325 5.10 10.56 21.40
N ARG A 326 3.79 10.41 21.32
CA ARG A 326 3.13 9.32 20.58
C ARG A 326 2.80 9.65 19.12
N LEU A 327 2.92 10.90 18.70
CA LEU A 327 2.61 11.33 17.35
C LEU A 327 3.67 10.83 16.36
N HIS A 328 3.23 10.13 15.33
CA HIS A 328 4.07 9.80 14.17
C HIS A 328 4.08 10.96 13.17
N VAL A 329 5.26 11.29 12.64
CA VAL A 329 5.40 12.29 11.58
C VAL A 329 6.12 11.66 10.39
N VAL A 330 5.50 11.72 9.22
CA VAL A 330 6.07 11.21 7.96
C VAL A 330 6.36 12.39 7.05
N ILE A 331 7.61 12.50 6.61
CA ILE A 331 8.08 13.61 5.78
C ILE A 331 8.51 13.05 4.43
N THR A 332 8.07 13.68 3.34
CA THR A 332 8.47 13.26 2.00
C THR A 332 9.17 14.38 1.24
N GLY A 333 9.75 14.01 0.12
CA GLY A 333 10.38 14.92 -0.85
C GLY A 333 11.85 14.58 -1.11
N ARG A 334 12.34 15.06 -2.26
CA ARG A 334 13.72 14.85 -2.68
C ARG A 334 14.70 15.63 -1.81
N HIS A 335 15.93 15.14 -1.71
CA HIS A 335 17.07 15.85 -1.08
C HIS A 335 16.77 16.29 0.37
N ALA A 336 16.43 15.36 1.23
CA ALA A 336 16.28 15.63 2.66
C ALA A 336 17.55 16.26 3.23
N ASN A 337 17.38 17.31 4.03
CA ASN A 337 18.50 17.97 4.68
C ASN A 337 19.19 17.01 5.68
N PRO A 338 20.55 16.96 5.74
CA PRO A 338 21.26 16.08 6.65
C PRO A 338 20.84 16.21 8.12
N ALA A 339 20.55 17.42 8.62
CA ALA A 339 20.10 17.62 9.98
C ALA A 339 18.70 17.03 10.24
N LEU A 340 17.83 16.99 9.22
CA LEU A 340 16.56 16.32 9.29
C LEU A 340 16.72 14.80 9.29
N VAL A 341 17.66 14.28 8.48
CA VAL A 341 18.02 12.85 8.44
C VAL A 341 18.58 12.39 9.79
N GLU A 342 19.41 13.20 10.46
CA GLU A 342 19.96 12.90 11.78
C GLU A 342 18.86 12.89 12.87
N LEU A 343 17.87 13.80 12.78
CA LEU A 343 16.75 13.86 13.72
C LEU A 343 15.78 12.70 13.56
N ALA A 344 15.67 12.13 12.36
CA ALA A 344 14.69 11.12 12.02
C ALA A 344 15.00 9.76 12.67
N ASP A 345 13.94 9.00 13.00
CA ASP A 345 14.03 7.63 13.53
C ASP A 345 14.14 6.58 12.42
N LEU A 346 13.59 6.89 11.24
CA LEU A 346 13.59 6.03 10.06
C LEU A 346 13.79 6.89 8.82
N VAL A 347 14.76 6.55 8.02
CA VAL A 347 15.01 7.20 6.73
C VAL A 347 15.06 6.15 5.63
N THR A 348 14.32 6.40 4.56
CA THR A 348 14.34 5.57 3.35
C THR A 348 14.68 6.44 2.16
N GLU A 349 15.76 6.10 1.46
CA GLU A 349 16.13 6.74 0.19
C GLU A 349 15.63 5.91 -0.99
N MET A 350 14.83 6.52 -1.85
CA MET A 350 14.30 5.89 -3.06
C MET A 350 15.14 6.30 -4.27
N LYS A 351 15.81 5.32 -4.87
CA LYS A 351 16.67 5.51 -6.05
C LYS A 351 15.94 5.10 -7.32
N PRO A 352 16.05 5.86 -8.43
CA PRO A 352 15.43 5.50 -9.70
C PRO A 352 16.33 4.51 -10.46
N VAL A 353 16.18 3.22 -10.17
CA VAL A 353 16.90 2.16 -10.92
C VAL A 353 16.48 2.16 -12.38
N LYS A 354 15.19 2.37 -12.67
CA LYS A 354 14.63 2.45 -14.01
C LYS A 354 13.40 3.39 -14.02
N HIS A 355 13.23 4.20 -15.05
CA HIS A 355 12.12 5.15 -15.11
C HIS A 355 11.45 5.13 -16.48
N PRO A 356 10.11 4.93 -16.59
CA PRO A 356 9.40 4.83 -17.86
C PRO A 356 9.52 6.11 -18.72
N TYR A 357 9.59 7.26 -18.11
CA TYR A 357 9.76 8.54 -18.81
C TYR A 357 11.04 8.58 -19.69
N LYS A 358 12.15 8.00 -19.20
CA LYS A 358 13.41 7.91 -19.96
C LYS A 358 13.28 7.07 -21.25
N THR A 359 12.26 6.24 -21.34
CA THR A 359 11.94 5.43 -22.53
C THR A 359 10.76 5.99 -23.33
N GLY A 360 10.36 7.25 -23.07
CA GLY A 360 9.29 7.94 -23.79
C GLY A 360 7.86 7.50 -23.37
N ILE A 361 7.71 6.80 -22.25
CA ILE A 361 6.40 6.39 -21.75
C ILE A 361 5.82 7.55 -20.93
N ARG A 362 4.63 8.00 -21.30
CA ARG A 362 3.88 9.05 -20.58
C ARG A 362 3.43 8.59 -19.20
N ALA A 363 3.12 9.56 -18.34
CA ALA A 363 2.46 9.32 -17.06
C ALA A 363 1.16 8.51 -17.23
N GLN A 364 0.95 7.52 -16.38
CA GLN A 364 -0.17 6.58 -16.48
C GLN A 364 -1.15 6.79 -15.33
N LYS A 365 -2.44 6.87 -15.67
CA LYS A 365 -3.52 6.93 -14.67
C LYS A 365 -3.47 5.70 -13.75
N GLY A 366 -3.58 5.95 -12.44
CA GLY A 366 -3.51 4.91 -11.42
C GLY A 366 -2.07 4.47 -11.07
N VAL A 367 -1.04 5.06 -11.71
CA VAL A 367 0.38 4.85 -11.40
C VAL A 367 1.04 6.16 -10.98
N GLU A 368 0.75 7.24 -11.71
CA GLU A 368 1.36 8.56 -11.50
C GLU A 368 0.38 9.55 -10.85
N PHE A 369 -0.90 9.40 -11.11
CA PHE A 369 -1.98 10.27 -10.61
C PHE A 369 -3.30 9.54 -10.45
#